data_cb4fde1459e6e3af8f5540932fcbb755
#
_entry.id   cb4fde1459e6e3af8f5540932fcbb755
#
_cell.length_a   1.000
_cell.length_b   1.000
_cell.length_c   1.000
_cell.angle_alpha   90.00
_cell.angle_beta   90.00
_cell.angle_gamma   90.00
#
_symmetry.space_group_name_H-M   'P 1'
#
loop_
_entity.id
_entity.type
_entity.pdbx_description
1 polymer ?
#
loop_
_entity_poly.entity_id
_entity_poly.type
_entity_poly.pdbx_seq_one_letter_code
_entity_poly.pdbx_strand_id
1 'polypeptide(L)'
;GTFDISILEIDDGLFEVKSTNGDTFLGGEDFDMRVVDYLASEFKKESGVDLKSDKMALQRLKEAAEKAKIELSSQSQTEINQPFISMDPKTSQPLHLVIKLTRAKLESLVSDLINKSLKPCQAALKDAGLNKTEIDEVVLVGGMTRMPKVIEEVTKFFGKDPHKGVNPDEVVAMGAAI
;
A
#
# COMPACT_ATOMS: atom_id res chain seq x y z
N GLY A 1 4.54 7.89 4.64
CA GLY A 1 3.08 7.80 4.77
C GLY A 1 2.64 7.30 6.13
N THR A 2 1.40 7.59 6.46
CA THR A 2 0.76 7.16 7.70
C THR A 2 -0.52 6.39 7.39
N PHE A 3 -0.91 5.52 8.32
CA PHE A 3 -2.23 4.92 8.35
C PHE A 3 -3.06 5.56 9.45
N ASP A 4 -4.25 6.00 9.12
CA ASP A 4 -5.16 6.65 10.05
C ASP A 4 -6.57 6.06 9.92
N ILE A 5 -7.24 5.90 11.06
CA ILE A 5 -8.65 5.52 11.12
C ILE A 5 -9.38 6.44 12.07
N SER A 6 -10.59 6.87 11.70
CA SER A 6 -11.50 7.63 12.54
C SER A 6 -12.87 6.96 12.52
N ILE A 7 -13.49 6.86 13.68
CA ILE A 7 -14.87 6.44 13.83
C ILE A 7 -15.69 7.66 14.19
N LEU A 8 -16.67 7.96 13.35
CA LEU A 8 -17.52 9.15 13.45
C LEU A 8 -18.97 8.73 13.64
N GLU A 9 -19.70 9.52 14.43
CA GLU A 9 -21.15 9.49 14.47
C GLU A 9 -21.66 10.72 13.73
N ILE A 10 -22.63 10.50 12.83
CA ILE A 10 -23.24 11.58 12.05
C ILE A 10 -24.73 11.61 12.39
N ASP A 11 -25.20 12.73 12.92
CA ASP A 11 -26.59 12.97 13.28
C ASP A 11 -26.98 14.39 12.86
N ASP A 12 -28.04 14.50 12.03
CA ASP A 12 -28.58 15.78 11.51
C ASP A 12 -27.48 16.73 10.95
N GLY A 13 -26.52 16.18 10.22
CA GLY A 13 -25.40 16.97 9.66
C GLY A 13 -24.33 17.36 10.67
N LEU A 14 -24.43 16.91 11.90
CA LEU A 14 -23.40 17.08 12.93
C LEU A 14 -22.49 15.85 12.96
N PHE A 15 -21.19 16.11 13.04
CA PHE A 15 -20.16 15.09 13.11
C PHE A 15 -19.57 15.03 14.50
N GLU A 16 -19.56 13.86 15.11
CA GLU A 16 -18.86 13.61 16.36
C GLU A 16 -17.82 12.53 16.16
N VAL A 17 -16.56 12.84 16.50
CA VAL A 17 -15.47 11.85 16.46
C VAL A 17 -15.55 10.98 17.71
N LYS A 18 -15.84 9.71 17.54
CA LYS A 18 -15.92 8.74 18.63
C LYS A 18 -14.56 8.19 19.03
N SER A 19 -13.69 7.92 18.05
CA SER A 19 -12.32 7.51 18.31
C SER A 19 -11.45 7.72 17.07
N THR A 20 -10.14 7.82 17.31
CA THR A 20 -9.11 7.83 16.26
C THR A 20 -8.00 6.88 16.67
N ASN A 21 -7.36 6.28 15.67
CA ASN A 21 -6.17 5.47 15.85
C ASN A 21 -5.38 5.44 14.54
N GLY A 22 -4.23 4.82 14.54
CA GLY A 22 -3.42 4.70 13.34
C GLY A 22 -2.05 4.11 13.61
N ASP A 23 -1.22 4.15 12.59
CA ASP A 23 0.18 3.77 12.65
C ASP A 23 0.97 4.78 11.82
N THR A 24 1.79 5.59 12.48
CA THR A 24 2.60 6.64 11.84
C THR A 24 3.76 6.10 11.01
N PHE A 25 4.02 4.79 11.10
CA PHE A 25 5.09 4.10 10.37
C PHE A 25 4.54 3.10 9.35
N LEU A 26 3.27 3.24 8.95
CA LEU A 26 2.63 2.37 7.96
C LEU A 26 2.00 3.21 6.86
N GLY A 27 2.55 3.09 5.66
CA GLY A 27 2.05 3.82 4.48
C GLY A 27 2.48 3.15 3.18
N GLY A 28 2.11 3.74 2.05
CA GLY A 28 2.40 3.20 0.71
C GLY A 28 3.88 2.96 0.45
N GLU A 29 4.73 3.78 1.03
CA GLU A 29 6.19 3.64 0.89
C GLU A 29 6.73 2.34 1.50
N ASP A 30 6.11 1.86 2.59
CA ASP A 30 6.49 0.58 3.20
C ASP A 30 6.16 -0.59 2.26
N PHE A 31 5.06 -0.50 1.55
CA PHE A 31 4.69 -1.45 0.50
C PHE A 31 5.68 -1.41 -0.67
N ASP A 32 6.06 -0.21 -1.11
CA ASP A 32 7.04 -0.04 -2.17
C ASP A 32 8.39 -0.66 -1.79
N MET A 33 8.83 -0.48 -0.54
CA MET A 33 10.10 -1.04 -0.07
C MET A 33 10.11 -2.57 -0.03
N ARG A 34 8.96 -3.21 0.21
CA ARG A 34 8.84 -4.67 0.09
C ARG A 34 9.10 -5.14 -1.34
N VAL A 35 8.59 -4.40 -2.32
CA VAL A 35 8.84 -4.68 -3.74
C VAL A 35 10.31 -4.41 -4.08
N VAL A 36 10.88 -3.31 -3.61
CA VAL A 36 12.32 -2.99 -3.79
C VAL A 36 13.20 -4.11 -3.26
N ASP A 37 12.94 -4.59 -2.06
CA ASP A 37 13.70 -5.67 -1.45
C ASP A 37 13.61 -6.97 -2.27
N TYR A 38 12.43 -7.27 -2.79
CA TYR A 38 12.21 -8.42 -3.67
C TYR A 38 13.00 -8.28 -4.97
N LEU A 39 12.91 -7.15 -5.65
CA LEU A 39 13.61 -6.89 -6.90
C LEU A 39 15.13 -6.95 -6.72
N ALA A 40 15.65 -6.32 -5.67
CA ALA A 40 17.07 -6.32 -5.36
C ALA A 40 17.58 -7.73 -5.04
N SER A 41 16.79 -8.51 -4.30
CA SER A 41 17.11 -9.90 -3.97
C SER A 41 17.16 -10.79 -5.21
N GLU A 42 16.17 -10.70 -6.09
CA GLU A 42 16.15 -11.47 -7.34
C GLU A 42 17.30 -11.09 -8.26
N PHE A 43 17.59 -9.81 -8.41
CA PHE A 43 18.72 -9.33 -9.21
C PHE A 43 20.06 -9.81 -8.66
N LYS A 44 20.23 -9.80 -7.33
CA LYS A 44 21.44 -10.30 -6.67
C LYS A 44 21.66 -11.79 -6.86
N LYS A 45 20.57 -12.58 -6.90
CA LYS A 45 20.66 -14.03 -7.19
C LYS A 45 21.19 -14.29 -8.59
N GLU A 46 20.79 -13.50 -9.57
CA GLU A 46 21.19 -13.67 -10.96
C GLU A 46 22.57 -13.09 -11.27
N SER A 47 22.83 -11.87 -10.79
CA SER A 47 24.02 -11.10 -11.17
C SER A 47 25.13 -11.05 -10.09
N GLY A 48 24.81 -11.37 -8.86
CA GLY A 48 25.70 -11.18 -7.70
C GLY A 48 25.86 -9.73 -7.25
N VAL A 49 25.16 -8.78 -7.87
CA VAL A 49 25.25 -7.35 -7.59
C VAL A 49 24.15 -6.90 -6.64
N ASP A 50 24.50 -6.19 -5.57
CA ASP A 50 23.58 -5.58 -4.63
C ASP A 50 23.21 -4.16 -5.06
N LEU A 51 22.00 -4.01 -5.64
CA LEU A 51 21.49 -2.71 -6.12
C LEU A 51 21.20 -1.73 -4.97
N LYS A 52 20.99 -2.21 -3.76
CA LYS A 52 20.67 -1.36 -2.60
C LYS A 52 21.87 -0.54 -2.12
N SER A 53 23.09 -0.93 -2.49
CA SER A 53 24.31 -0.18 -2.18
C SER A 53 24.55 1.02 -3.10
N ASP A 54 23.88 1.10 -4.23
CA ASP A 54 23.95 2.19 -5.20
C ASP A 54 22.70 3.08 -5.06
N LYS A 55 22.90 4.33 -4.67
CA LYS A 55 21.80 5.29 -4.45
C LYS A 55 20.97 5.56 -5.69
N MET A 56 21.58 5.64 -6.86
CA MET A 56 20.87 5.87 -8.12
C MET A 56 20.04 4.66 -8.52
N ALA A 57 20.61 3.46 -8.40
CA ALA A 57 19.90 2.22 -8.65
C ALA A 57 18.73 2.05 -7.67
N LEU A 58 18.95 2.33 -6.39
CA LEU A 58 17.90 2.27 -5.37
C LEU A 58 16.75 3.23 -5.66
N GLN A 59 17.04 4.45 -6.08
CA GLN A 59 16.00 5.42 -6.44
C GLN A 59 15.17 4.92 -7.64
N ARG A 60 15.83 4.39 -8.66
CA ARG A 60 15.15 3.80 -9.82
C ARG A 60 14.28 2.60 -9.43
N LEU A 61 14.74 1.77 -8.50
CA LEU A 61 13.96 0.65 -7.96
C LEU A 61 12.72 1.14 -7.21
N LYS A 62 12.84 2.19 -6.41
CA LYS A 62 11.70 2.80 -5.69
C LYS A 62 10.62 3.29 -6.64
N GLU A 63 11.01 4.03 -7.66
CA GLU A 63 10.08 4.54 -8.68
C GLU A 63 9.42 3.40 -9.47
N ALA A 64 10.19 2.40 -9.86
CA ALA A 64 9.68 1.22 -10.54
C ALA A 64 8.71 0.39 -9.65
N ALA A 65 9.03 0.27 -8.37
CA ALA A 65 8.20 -0.43 -7.39
C ALA A 65 6.86 0.27 -7.17
N GLU A 66 6.87 1.59 -7.01
CA GLU A 66 5.65 2.39 -6.87
C GLU A 66 4.77 2.27 -8.10
N LYS A 67 5.35 2.42 -9.29
CA LYS A 67 4.64 2.26 -10.55
C LYS A 67 4.01 0.87 -10.69
N ALA A 68 4.77 -0.18 -10.38
CA ALA A 68 4.29 -1.56 -10.44
C ALA A 68 3.13 -1.79 -9.44
N LYS A 69 3.24 -1.28 -8.23
CA LYS A 69 2.16 -1.34 -7.23
C LYS A 69 0.88 -0.70 -7.76
N ILE A 70 0.96 0.46 -8.37
CA ILE A 70 -0.18 1.17 -8.95
C ILE A 70 -0.78 0.37 -10.11
N GLU A 71 0.03 -0.12 -11.03
CA GLU A 71 -0.42 -0.93 -12.17
C GLU A 71 -1.11 -2.22 -11.72
N LEU A 72 -0.62 -2.87 -10.68
CA LEU A 72 -1.20 -4.10 -10.13
C LEU A 72 -2.53 -3.89 -9.39
N SER A 73 -2.96 -2.66 -9.18
CA SER A 73 -4.32 -2.36 -8.71
C SER A 73 -5.39 -2.63 -9.79
N SER A 74 -5.03 -2.54 -11.05
CA SER A 74 -5.92 -2.76 -12.20
C SER A 74 -5.55 -3.97 -13.06
N GLN A 75 -4.30 -4.43 -12.97
CA GLN A 75 -3.78 -5.55 -13.77
C GLN A 75 -3.37 -6.71 -12.87
N SER A 76 -3.41 -7.93 -13.40
CA SER A 76 -2.99 -9.14 -12.67
C SER A 76 -1.48 -9.34 -12.64
N GLN A 77 -0.77 -8.73 -13.57
CA GLN A 77 0.69 -8.80 -13.67
C GLN A 77 1.25 -7.56 -14.36
N THR A 78 2.51 -7.24 -14.07
CA THR A 78 3.27 -6.20 -14.76
C THR A 78 4.71 -6.63 -14.95
N GLU A 79 5.39 -6.03 -15.91
CA GLU A 79 6.82 -6.24 -16.13
C GLU A 79 7.59 -5.00 -15.67
N ILE A 80 8.58 -5.24 -14.84
CA ILE A 80 9.50 -4.20 -14.38
C ILE A 80 10.75 -4.31 -15.24
N ASN A 81 11.01 -3.28 -16.05
CA ASN A 81 12.14 -3.22 -16.95
C ASN A 81 12.95 -1.95 -16.64
N GLN A 82 14.16 -2.14 -16.13
CA GLN A 82 15.10 -1.07 -15.82
C GLN A 82 16.42 -1.34 -16.54
N PRO A 83 16.59 -0.83 -17.78
CA PRO A 83 17.82 -1.01 -18.53
C PRO A 83 18.96 -0.23 -17.90
N PHE A 84 20.17 -0.77 -18.02
CA PHE A 84 21.39 -0.14 -17.48
C PHE A 84 21.30 0.19 -15.99
N ILE A 85 20.67 -0.70 -15.21
CA ILE A 85 20.48 -0.48 -13.76
C ILE A 85 21.81 -0.53 -13.00
N SER A 86 22.78 -1.30 -13.49
CA SER A 86 24.10 -1.45 -12.89
C SER A 86 25.12 -1.93 -13.93
N MET A 87 26.36 -2.14 -13.50
CA MET A 87 27.41 -2.73 -14.28
C MET A 87 28.00 -3.95 -13.58
N ASP A 88 28.39 -4.97 -14.35
CA ASP A 88 29.11 -6.12 -13.83
C ASP A 88 30.50 -5.65 -13.36
N PRO A 89 30.85 -5.83 -12.07
CA PRO A 89 32.14 -5.38 -11.55
C PRO A 89 33.36 -6.12 -12.15
N LYS A 90 33.14 -7.29 -12.75
CA LYS A 90 34.23 -8.10 -13.33
C LYS A 90 34.45 -7.79 -14.81
N THR A 91 33.38 -7.58 -15.55
CA THR A 91 33.43 -7.43 -17.02
C THR A 91 33.17 -6.02 -17.50
N SER A 92 32.71 -5.12 -16.61
CA SER A 92 32.24 -3.77 -16.96
C SER A 92 31.10 -3.75 -17.97
N GLN A 93 30.41 -4.85 -18.15
CA GLN A 93 29.23 -4.97 -19.02
C GLN A 93 28.00 -4.38 -18.33
N PRO A 94 27.13 -3.66 -19.06
CA PRO A 94 25.89 -3.15 -18.48
C PRO A 94 24.96 -4.30 -18.10
N LEU A 95 24.32 -4.14 -16.95
CA LEU A 95 23.32 -5.07 -16.44
C LEU A 95 21.93 -4.43 -16.50
N HIS A 96 20.94 -5.24 -16.85
CA HIS A 96 19.55 -4.84 -16.99
C HIS A 96 18.68 -5.62 -16.01
N LEU A 97 17.69 -4.96 -15.42
CA LEU A 97 16.72 -5.63 -14.58
C LEU A 97 15.42 -5.80 -15.36
N VAL A 98 15.00 -7.04 -15.56
CA VAL A 98 13.71 -7.39 -16.17
C VAL A 98 13.07 -8.46 -15.30
N ILE A 99 12.00 -8.09 -14.59
CA ILE A 99 11.28 -8.99 -13.69
C ILE A 99 9.79 -8.84 -13.90
N LYS A 100 9.08 -9.96 -14.05
CA LYS A 100 7.62 -10.00 -13.98
C LYS A 100 7.18 -10.05 -12.53
N LEU A 101 6.26 -9.16 -12.17
CA LEU A 101 5.62 -9.14 -10.87
C LEU A 101 4.12 -9.37 -11.05
N THR A 102 3.60 -10.38 -10.35
CA THR A 102 2.16 -10.65 -10.32
C THR A 102 1.50 -9.99 -9.12
N ARG A 103 0.20 -9.72 -9.23
CA ARG A 103 -0.60 -9.25 -8.09
C ARG A 103 -0.51 -10.22 -6.91
N ALA A 104 -0.59 -11.53 -7.17
CA ALA A 104 -0.47 -12.54 -6.12
C ALA A 104 0.87 -12.48 -5.40
N LYS A 105 1.96 -12.24 -6.12
CA LYS A 105 3.29 -12.07 -5.51
C LYS A 105 3.37 -10.80 -4.68
N LEU A 106 2.88 -9.68 -5.20
CA LEU A 106 2.79 -8.43 -4.44
C LEU A 106 2.02 -8.63 -3.14
N GLU A 107 0.84 -9.24 -3.21
CA GLU A 107 0.01 -9.52 -2.03
C GLU A 107 0.74 -10.36 -0.99
N SER A 108 1.51 -11.36 -1.42
CA SER A 108 2.32 -12.18 -0.52
C SER A 108 3.45 -11.40 0.16
N LEU A 109 4.03 -10.42 -0.53
CA LEU A 109 5.10 -9.57 0.00
C LEU A 109 4.60 -8.60 1.08
N VAL A 110 3.34 -8.19 1.03
CA VAL A 110 2.78 -7.11 1.85
C VAL A 110 1.67 -7.56 2.80
N SER A 111 1.35 -8.85 2.84
CA SER A 111 0.23 -9.38 3.64
C SER A 111 0.34 -9.05 5.13
N ASP A 112 1.53 -9.10 5.70
CA ASP A 112 1.78 -8.74 7.09
C ASP A 112 1.56 -7.24 7.36
N LEU A 113 1.89 -6.36 6.41
CA LEU A 113 1.62 -4.93 6.51
C LEU A 113 0.13 -4.64 6.52
N ILE A 114 -0.65 -5.31 5.69
CA ILE A 114 -2.11 -5.17 5.65
C ILE A 114 -2.71 -5.67 6.96
N ASN A 115 -2.30 -6.83 7.44
CA ASN A 115 -2.75 -7.38 8.71
C ASN A 115 -2.41 -6.45 9.89
N LYS A 116 -1.25 -5.82 9.85
CA LYS A 116 -0.82 -4.85 10.85
C LYS A 116 -1.77 -3.64 10.91
N SER A 117 -2.34 -3.22 9.78
CA SER A 117 -3.29 -2.11 9.73
C SER A 117 -4.63 -2.41 10.42
N LEU A 118 -4.98 -3.68 10.57
CA LEU A 118 -6.24 -4.08 11.21
C LEU A 118 -6.20 -3.90 12.74
N LYS A 119 -5.03 -3.90 13.37
CA LYS A 119 -4.89 -3.67 14.81
C LYS A 119 -5.37 -2.29 15.24
N PRO A 120 -4.98 -1.18 14.59
CA PRO A 120 -5.55 0.13 14.86
C PRO A 120 -7.07 0.19 14.66
N CYS A 121 -7.61 -0.55 13.69
CA CYS A 121 -9.05 -0.65 13.48
C CYS A 121 -9.76 -1.29 14.67
N GLN A 122 -9.22 -2.39 15.19
CA GLN A 122 -9.74 -3.06 16.39
C GLN A 122 -9.67 -2.13 17.61
N ALA A 123 -8.55 -1.45 17.80
CA ALA A 123 -8.37 -0.51 18.90
C ALA A 123 -9.35 0.66 18.82
N ALA A 124 -9.58 1.23 17.63
CA ALA A 124 -10.53 2.31 17.42
C ALA A 124 -11.97 1.87 17.75
N LEU A 125 -12.38 0.68 17.33
CA LEU A 125 -13.69 0.12 17.68
C LEU A 125 -13.84 -0.05 19.19
N LYS A 126 -12.85 -0.59 19.86
CA LYS A 126 -12.84 -0.75 21.31
C LYS A 126 -12.95 0.58 22.04
N ASP A 127 -12.17 1.58 21.64
CA ASP A 127 -12.17 2.91 22.25
C ASP A 127 -13.50 3.65 22.04
N ALA A 128 -14.16 3.41 20.90
CA ALA A 128 -15.49 3.93 20.62
C ALA A 128 -16.62 3.19 21.35
N GLY A 129 -16.31 2.03 21.93
CA GLY A 129 -17.32 1.16 22.57
C GLY A 129 -18.29 0.51 21.59
N LEU A 130 -17.85 0.30 20.33
CA LEU A 130 -18.66 -0.21 19.24
C LEU A 130 -18.18 -1.59 18.79
N ASN A 131 -19.14 -2.39 18.28
CA ASN A 131 -18.85 -3.62 17.54
C ASN A 131 -18.79 -3.30 16.03
N LYS A 132 -18.14 -4.18 15.27
CA LYS A 132 -18.08 -4.07 13.81
C LYS A 132 -19.48 -3.97 13.16
N THR A 133 -20.46 -4.68 13.72
CA THR A 133 -21.84 -4.70 13.23
C THR A 133 -22.58 -3.39 13.43
N GLU A 134 -22.11 -2.53 14.32
CA GLU A 134 -22.69 -1.19 14.59
C GLU A 134 -22.17 -0.13 13.64
N ILE A 135 -21.15 -0.44 12.83
CA ILE A 135 -20.65 0.46 11.78
C ILE A 135 -21.59 0.38 10.58
N ASP A 136 -22.19 1.51 10.22
CA ASP A 136 -23.13 1.60 9.09
C ASP A 136 -22.40 1.66 7.75
N GLU A 137 -21.37 2.47 7.66
CA GLU A 137 -20.58 2.66 6.43
C GLU A 137 -19.08 2.69 6.71
N VAL A 138 -18.31 2.16 5.77
CA VAL A 138 -16.86 2.23 5.73
C VAL A 138 -16.45 3.05 4.52
N VAL A 139 -15.69 4.13 4.75
CA VAL A 139 -15.20 5.00 3.69
C VAL A 139 -13.68 4.88 3.64
N LEU A 140 -13.16 4.52 2.47
CA LEU A 140 -11.72 4.41 2.23
C LEU A 140 -11.19 5.70 1.61
N VAL A 141 -10.10 6.20 2.17
CA VAL A 141 -9.41 7.40 1.70
C VAL A 141 -7.93 7.12 1.48
N GLY A 142 -7.33 7.86 0.54
CA GLY A 142 -5.93 7.71 0.17
C GLY A 142 -5.70 6.68 -0.95
N GLY A 143 -4.67 6.90 -1.76
CA GLY A 143 -4.35 6.09 -2.93
C GLY A 143 -4.07 4.62 -2.61
N MET A 144 -3.52 4.31 -1.42
CA MET A 144 -3.27 2.93 -0.99
C MET A 144 -4.54 2.09 -0.85
N THR A 145 -5.68 2.70 -0.64
CA THR A 145 -6.98 1.99 -0.56
C THR A 145 -7.48 1.52 -1.91
N ARG A 146 -6.81 1.85 -3.00
CA ARG A 146 -7.08 1.29 -4.33
C ARG A 146 -6.56 -0.14 -4.50
N MET A 147 -5.65 -0.58 -3.65
CA MET A 147 -5.11 -1.94 -3.71
C MET A 147 -6.20 -2.96 -3.42
N PRO A 148 -6.45 -3.93 -4.34
CA PRO A 148 -7.53 -4.91 -4.17
C PRO A 148 -7.45 -5.70 -2.86
N LYS A 149 -6.24 -6.05 -2.42
CA LYS A 149 -6.04 -6.80 -1.16
C LYS A 149 -6.41 -5.97 0.07
N VAL A 150 -6.17 -4.67 0.05
CA VAL A 150 -6.60 -3.75 1.13
C VAL A 150 -8.12 -3.72 1.22
N ILE A 151 -8.79 -3.56 0.08
CA ILE A 151 -10.26 -3.56 0.00
C ILE A 151 -10.83 -4.88 0.50
N GLU A 152 -10.25 -6.01 0.07
CA GLU A 152 -10.66 -7.35 0.48
C GLU A 152 -10.56 -7.54 2.00
N GLU A 153 -9.42 -7.20 2.59
CA GLU A 153 -9.19 -7.38 4.03
C GLU A 153 -10.05 -6.45 4.88
N VAL A 154 -10.27 -5.21 4.45
CA VAL A 154 -11.19 -4.28 5.11
C VAL A 154 -12.63 -4.80 5.04
N THR A 155 -13.05 -5.29 3.89
CA THR A 155 -14.38 -5.90 3.68
C THR A 155 -14.60 -7.08 4.60
N LYS A 156 -13.62 -7.98 4.71
CA LYS A 156 -13.66 -9.12 5.63
C LYS A 156 -13.73 -8.68 7.08
N PHE A 157 -12.93 -7.69 7.45
CA PHE A 157 -12.86 -7.21 8.83
C PHE A 157 -14.19 -6.59 9.30
N PHE A 158 -14.77 -5.68 8.51
CA PHE A 158 -16.02 -5.00 8.86
C PHE A 158 -17.28 -5.77 8.46
N GLY A 159 -17.16 -6.81 7.64
CA GLY A 159 -18.29 -7.62 7.17
C GLY A 159 -19.19 -6.87 6.18
N LYS A 160 -18.71 -5.83 5.54
CA LYS A 160 -19.46 -5.04 4.54
C LYS A 160 -18.52 -4.39 3.53
N ASP A 161 -19.05 -4.13 2.34
CA ASP A 161 -18.30 -3.45 1.28
C ASP A 161 -18.08 -1.96 1.65
N PRO A 162 -16.91 -1.39 1.30
CA PRO A 162 -16.68 0.03 1.44
C PRO A 162 -17.67 0.86 0.62
N HIS A 163 -17.98 2.06 1.12
CA HIS A 163 -18.83 3.02 0.41
C HIS A 163 -18.26 3.34 -0.97
N LYS A 164 -19.11 3.32 -1.99
CA LYS A 164 -18.77 3.68 -3.37
C LYS A 164 -19.32 5.08 -3.67
N GLY A 165 -18.65 5.81 -4.56
CA GLY A 165 -19.09 7.13 -4.99
C GLY A 165 -18.18 8.27 -4.55
N VAL A 166 -17.11 7.99 -3.82
CA VAL A 166 -16.04 8.95 -3.52
C VAL A 166 -14.75 8.49 -4.18
N ASN A 167 -13.98 9.45 -4.70
CA ASN A 167 -12.64 9.18 -5.20
C ASN A 167 -11.67 9.18 -4.02
N PRO A 168 -11.01 8.04 -3.69
CA PRO A 168 -10.11 7.95 -2.54
C PRO A 168 -8.92 8.92 -2.60
N ASP A 169 -8.49 9.34 -3.78
CA ASP A 169 -7.39 10.28 -3.96
C ASP A 169 -7.79 11.74 -3.69
N GLU A 170 -9.06 12.08 -3.88
CA GLU A 170 -9.57 13.46 -3.88
C GLU A 170 -10.51 13.77 -2.72
N VAL A 171 -11.06 12.75 -2.06
CA VAL A 171 -12.15 12.91 -1.08
C VAL A 171 -11.76 13.82 0.10
N VAL A 172 -10.51 13.80 0.54
CA VAL A 172 -10.03 14.67 1.63
C VAL A 172 -10.07 16.14 1.19
N ALA A 173 -9.59 16.43 -0.03
CA ALA A 173 -9.63 17.79 -0.59
C ALA A 173 -11.07 18.25 -0.83
N MET A 174 -11.94 17.37 -1.30
CA MET A 174 -13.37 17.67 -1.47
C MET A 174 -14.04 17.98 -0.11
N GLY A 175 -13.75 17.19 0.90
CA GLY A 175 -14.25 17.43 2.25
C GLY A 175 -13.79 18.76 2.86
N ALA A 176 -12.54 19.13 2.59
CA ALA A 176 -12.00 20.41 3.04
C ALA A 176 -12.60 21.63 2.32
N ALA A 177 -13.24 21.43 1.17
CA ALA A 177 -13.87 22.50 0.38
C ALA A 177 -15.34 22.80 0.79
N ILE A 178 -15.94 21.97 1.63
CA ILE A 178 -17.30 22.14 2.15
C ILE A 178 -17.29 23.04 3.37
#